data_bdfd3c67645b04ee89f603365c2152a9
#
_entry.id   bdfd3c67645b04ee89f603365c2152a9
#
_cell.length_a   1.000
_cell.length_b   1.000
_cell.length_c   1.000
_cell.angle_alpha   90.00
_cell.angle_beta   90.00
_cell.angle_gamma   90.00
#
_symmetry.space_group_name_H-M   'P 1'
#
loop_
_entity.id
_entity.type
_entity.pdbx_description
1 polymer ?
#
loop_
_entity_poly.entity_id
_entity_poly.type
_entity_poly.pdbx_seq_one_letter_code
_entity_poly.pdbx_strand_id
1 'polypeptide(L)'
;DDIKCDDKTLLQRLETLIDTDPLCIINTSGSTGTPKGVVLNHRSFFDFTEWAQEEFGFTDHEVIGSLSPLVFDIYSYELCLLMSRGSTMVLIPDNLSAFPVTILKLLEEKKVSFIFWVPTIMVNIANMDLLSQIQLPDLKLCWFAGEVFPTKQFNYWHCKLPHVLFANLYGPIEITLDCTYFKVERELKDEEPIPIGFPCRNTDILILDGISSETYAEQG
;
A
#
# COMPACT_ATOMS: atom_id res chain seq x y z
N ASP A 1 -25.44 -11.24 -21.62
CA ASP A 1 -25.09 -10.58 -22.90
C ASP A 1 -23.59 -10.78 -23.10
N ASP A 2 -23.24 -11.67 -24.05
CA ASP A 2 -21.84 -11.88 -24.46
C ASP A 2 -21.36 -10.61 -25.18
N ILE A 3 -20.63 -9.77 -24.47
CA ILE A 3 -19.90 -8.65 -25.07
C ILE A 3 -18.81 -9.26 -25.93
N LYS A 4 -19.05 -9.38 -27.23
CA LYS A 4 -18.00 -9.76 -28.19
C LYS A 4 -16.97 -8.62 -28.19
N CYS A 5 -15.82 -8.87 -27.62
CA CYS A 5 -14.68 -7.98 -27.75
C CYS A 5 -14.26 -7.97 -29.23
N ASP A 6 -14.23 -6.80 -29.86
CA ASP A 6 -13.64 -6.66 -31.18
C ASP A 6 -12.11 -6.56 -31.02
N ASP A 7 -11.45 -7.69 -31.16
CA ASP A 7 -9.99 -7.82 -31.00
C ASP A 7 -9.21 -6.80 -31.86
N LYS A 8 -9.71 -6.48 -33.05
CA LYS A 8 -9.07 -5.50 -33.91
C LYS A 8 -9.11 -4.09 -33.35
N THR A 9 -10.27 -3.68 -32.82
CA THR A 9 -10.41 -2.37 -32.15
C THR A 9 -9.60 -2.30 -30.88
N LEU A 10 -9.52 -3.41 -30.12
CA LEU A 10 -8.69 -3.52 -28.92
C LEU A 10 -7.21 -3.35 -29.26
N LEU A 11 -6.71 -4.09 -30.23
CA LEU A 11 -5.31 -4.01 -30.66
C LEU A 11 -4.96 -2.59 -31.15
N GLN A 12 -5.82 -1.95 -31.95
CA GLN A 12 -5.60 -0.57 -32.40
C GLN A 12 -5.50 0.41 -31.22
N ARG A 13 -6.32 0.24 -30.18
CA ARG A 13 -6.25 1.09 -28.98
C ARG A 13 -4.96 0.84 -28.20
N LEU A 14 -4.56 -0.43 -28.05
CA LEU A 14 -3.31 -0.78 -27.37
C LEU A 14 -2.07 -0.21 -28.09
N GLU A 15 -2.06 -0.21 -29.42
CA GLU A 15 -0.96 0.37 -30.23
C GLU A 15 -0.83 1.89 -30.08
N THR A 16 -1.90 2.58 -29.69
CA THR A 16 -1.89 4.04 -29.49
C THR A 16 -1.72 4.47 -28.05
N LEU A 17 -1.82 3.53 -27.09
CA LEU A 17 -1.67 3.81 -25.67
C LEU A 17 -0.22 4.16 -25.36
N ILE A 18 -0.03 5.26 -24.61
CA ILE A 18 1.27 5.64 -24.07
C ILE A 18 1.22 5.63 -22.53
N ASP A 19 2.37 5.53 -21.91
CA ASP A 19 2.49 5.39 -20.45
C ASP A 19 2.03 6.63 -19.66
N THR A 20 1.90 7.78 -20.31
CA THR A 20 1.32 9.00 -19.72
C THR A 20 -0.20 9.09 -19.85
N ASP A 21 -0.83 8.14 -20.55
CA ASP A 21 -2.29 8.09 -20.60
C ASP A 21 -2.88 7.78 -19.22
N PRO A 22 -4.11 8.27 -18.97
CA PRO A 22 -4.80 7.98 -17.70
C PRO A 22 -5.03 6.48 -17.48
N LEU A 23 -4.66 5.98 -16.32
CA LEU A 23 -5.00 4.64 -15.85
C LEU A 23 -6.32 4.64 -15.08
N CYS A 24 -6.46 5.56 -14.14
CA CYS A 24 -7.66 5.67 -13.31
C CYS A 24 -7.88 7.11 -12.81
N ILE A 25 -9.10 7.36 -12.33
CA ILE A 25 -9.46 8.60 -11.63
C ILE A 25 -9.95 8.23 -10.25
N ILE A 26 -9.29 8.76 -9.23
CA ILE A 26 -9.64 8.51 -7.84
C ILE A 26 -10.14 9.81 -7.19
N ASN A 27 -11.29 9.74 -6.52
CA ASN A 27 -11.89 10.89 -5.90
C ASN A 27 -11.36 11.11 -4.48
N THR A 28 -10.99 12.36 -4.17
CA THR A 28 -10.64 12.78 -2.81
C THR A 28 -11.74 13.66 -2.23
N SER A 29 -11.83 13.70 -0.90
CA SER A 29 -12.83 14.48 -0.17
C SER A 29 -12.65 16.00 -0.26
N GLY A 30 -11.71 16.50 -1.04
CA GLY A 30 -11.42 17.92 -1.30
C GLY A 30 -11.57 18.84 -0.08
N SER A 31 -10.54 19.60 0.29
CA SER A 31 -10.56 20.54 1.42
C SER A 31 -11.67 21.62 1.34
N THR A 32 -12.29 21.79 0.17
CA THR A 32 -13.39 22.73 -0.10
C THR A 32 -14.78 22.10 -0.01
N GLY A 33 -14.88 20.81 0.39
CA GLY A 33 -16.15 20.08 0.47
C GLY A 33 -16.67 19.52 -0.87
N THR A 34 -16.05 19.88 -1.99
CA THR A 34 -16.38 19.30 -3.30
C THR A 34 -15.33 18.22 -3.63
N PRO A 35 -15.76 16.97 -3.90
CA PRO A 35 -14.84 15.91 -4.30
C PRO A 35 -14.04 16.30 -5.55
N LYS A 36 -12.74 16.03 -5.52
CA LYS A 36 -11.84 16.25 -6.67
C LYS A 36 -11.40 14.90 -7.22
N GLY A 37 -11.48 14.75 -8.54
CA GLY A 37 -10.94 13.59 -9.24
C GLY A 37 -9.45 13.80 -9.52
N VAL A 38 -8.60 12.95 -8.95
CA VAL A 38 -7.17 12.90 -9.26
C VAL A 38 -6.98 11.91 -10.39
N VAL A 39 -6.39 12.38 -11.49
CA VAL A 39 -6.10 11.56 -12.67
C VAL A 39 -4.71 10.97 -12.51
N LEU A 40 -4.62 9.65 -12.41
CA LEU A 40 -3.38 8.91 -12.27
C LEU A 40 -3.05 8.19 -13.59
N ASN A 41 -1.80 8.17 -13.99
CA ASN A 41 -1.35 7.61 -15.26
C ASN A 41 -0.61 6.27 -15.09
N HIS A 42 -0.43 5.55 -16.20
CA HIS A 42 0.26 4.26 -16.21
C HIS A 42 1.71 4.37 -15.73
N ARG A 43 2.45 5.40 -16.17
CA ARG A 43 3.87 5.58 -15.82
C ARG A 43 4.10 5.63 -14.33
N SER A 44 3.27 6.39 -13.59
CA SER A 44 3.42 6.54 -12.14
C SER A 44 3.25 5.21 -11.40
N PHE A 45 2.28 4.39 -11.80
CA PHE A 45 2.10 3.06 -11.23
C PHE A 45 3.23 2.11 -11.60
N PHE A 46 3.72 2.16 -12.82
CA PHE A 46 4.85 1.31 -13.24
C PHE A 46 6.12 1.68 -12.50
N ASP A 47 6.44 2.97 -12.39
CA ASP A 47 7.62 3.43 -11.67
C ASP A 47 7.59 3.02 -10.20
N PHE A 48 6.45 3.22 -9.52
CA PHE A 48 6.28 2.78 -8.13
C PHE A 48 6.38 1.26 -7.99
N THR A 49 5.75 0.50 -8.91
CA THR A 49 5.77 -0.96 -8.89
C THR A 49 7.18 -1.52 -9.12
N GLU A 50 7.94 -0.95 -10.06
CA GLU A 50 9.33 -1.35 -10.31
C GLU A 50 10.22 -1.04 -9.12
N TRP A 51 10.12 0.18 -8.57
CA TRP A 51 10.84 0.54 -7.35
C TRP A 51 10.52 -0.43 -6.20
N ALA A 52 9.25 -0.70 -5.96
CA ALA A 52 8.81 -1.60 -4.91
C ALA A 52 9.37 -3.01 -5.07
N GLN A 53 9.40 -3.52 -6.29
CA GLN A 53 9.95 -4.85 -6.60
C GLN A 53 11.45 -4.93 -6.33
N GLU A 54 12.19 -3.89 -6.68
CA GLU A 54 13.63 -3.82 -6.43
C GLU A 54 13.94 -3.65 -4.94
N GLU A 55 13.24 -2.74 -4.25
CA GLU A 55 13.49 -2.37 -2.87
C GLU A 55 13.08 -3.46 -1.87
N PHE A 56 11.99 -4.20 -2.16
CA PHE A 56 11.43 -5.22 -1.27
C PHE A 56 11.58 -6.65 -1.77
N GLY A 57 12.12 -6.84 -2.97
CA GLY A 57 12.44 -8.15 -3.51
C GLY A 57 11.23 -9.01 -3.87
N PHE A 58 10.14 -8.40 -4.36
CA PHE A 58 8.95 -9.15 -4.78
C PHE A 58 9.25 -10.15 -5.91
N THR A 59 8.67 -11.33 -5.79
CA THR A 59 8.80 -12.45 -6.73
C THR A 59 7.43 -12.89 -7.29
N ASP A 60 7.42 -13.92 -8.14
CA ASP A 60 6.21 -14.56 -8.65
C ASP A 60 5.51 -15.48 -7.61
N HIS A 61 6.14 -15.68 -6.46
CA HIS A 61 5.61 -16.56 -5.41
C HIS A 61 4.80 -15.82 -4.34
N GLU A 62 4.62 -14.50 -4.48
CA GLU A 62 3.86 -13.73 -3.51
C GLU A 62 2.37 -14.07 -3.56
N VAL A 63 1.78 -14.15 -2.38
CA VAL A 63 0.34 -14.25 -2.19
C VAL A 63 -0.12 -12.96 -1.52
N ILE A 64 -0.78 -12.11 -2.30
CA ILE A 64 -1.22 -10.77 -1.89
C ILE A 64 -2.55 -10.88 -1.16
N GLY A 65 -2.65 -10.40 0.07
CA GLY A 65 -3.91 -10.30 0.82
C GLY A 65 -4.58 -8.95 0.61
N SER A 66 -5.35 -8.82 -0.47
CA SER A 66 -6.00 -7.58 -0.87
C SER A 66 -7.26 -7.31 -0.06
N LEU A 67 -7.22 -6.27 0.78
CA LEU A 67 -8.35 -5.77 1.57
C LEU A 67 -8.77 -4.36 1.12
N SER A 68 -7.97 -3.72 0.28
CA SER A 68 -8.23 -2.36 -0.18
C SER A 68 -9.46 -2.31 -1.10
N PRO A 69 -10.39 -1.36 -0.90
CA PRO A 69 -11.48 -1.14 -1.83
C PRO A 69 -10.97 -0.79 -3.23
N LEU A 70 -11.72 -1.22 -4.26
CA LEU A 70 -11.40 -0.98 -5.69
C LEU A 70 -11.23 0.50 -6.07
N VAL A 71 -11.75 1.41 -5.24
CA VAL A 71 -11.74 2.86 -5.47
C VAL A 71 -10.49 3.54 -4.92
N PHE A 72 -9.57 2.79 -4.31
CA PHE A 72 -8.30 3.30 -3.79
C PHE A 72 -7.12 2.86 -4.65
N ASP A 73 -6.06 3.64 -4.63
CA ASP A 73 -4.83 3.40 -5.38
C ASP A 73 -4.05 2.17 -4.92
N ILE A 74 -4.12 1.81 -3.64
CA ILE A 74 -3.55 0.57 -3.09
C ILE A 74 -4.02 -0.64 -3.90
N TYR A 75 -5.33 -0.75 -4.19
CA TYR A 75 -5.84 -1.85 -5.01
C TYR A 75 -5.25 -1.84 -6.43
N SER A 76 -5.14 -0.66 -7.03
CA SER A 76 -4.54 -0.52 -8.36
C SER A 76 -3.07 -0.95 -8.36
N TYR A 77 -2.32 -0.63 -7.31
CA TYR A 77 -0.95 -1.13 -7.13
C TYR A 77 -0.89 -2.65 -6.96
N GLU A 78 -1.73 -3.22 -6.10
CA GLU A 78 -1.78 -4.68 -5.90
C GLU A 78 -2.06 -5.41 -7.22
N LEU A 79 -2.92 -4.83 -8.08
CA LEU A 79 -3.20 -5.35 -9.42
C LEU A 79 -1.97 -5.20 -10.35
N CYS A 80 -1.25 -4.09 -10.30
CA CYS A 80 -0.01 -3.91 -11.05
C CYS A 80 1.06 -4.92 -10.60
N LEU A 81 1.21 -5.14 -9.29
CA LEU A 81 2.13 -6.15 -8.75
C LEU A 81 1.76 -7.56 -9.20
N LEU A 82 0.46 -7.91 -9.11
CA LEU A 82 -0.07 -9.19 -9.60
C LEU A 82 0.30 -9.43 -11.07
N MET A 83 0.02 -8.45 -11.93
CA MET A 83 0.24 -8.57 -13.38
C MET A 83 1.73 -8.59 -13.74
N SER A 84 2.56 -7.79 -13.06
CA SER A 84 3.98 -7.66 -13.40
C SER A 84 4.82 -8.87 -13.00
N ARG A 85 4.39 -9.61 -11.99
CA ARG A 85 5.14 -10.78 -11.46
C ARG A 85 4.41 -12.11 -11.66
N GLY A 86 3.13 -12.10 -12.01
CA GLY A 86 2.33 -13.32 -12.06
C GLY A 86 2.03 -13.90 -10.68
N SER A 87 1.99 -13.03 -9.66
CA SER A 87 1.70 -13.36 -8.26
C SER A 87 0.27 -13.89 -8.09
N THR A 88 -0.08 -14.33 -6.90
CA THR A 88 -1.45 -14.70 -6.55
C THR A 88 -2.10 -13.57 -5.72
N MET A 89 -3.36 -13.25 -5.98
CA MET A 89 -4.11 -12.29 -5.17
C MET A 89 -5.32 -12.97 -4.50
N VAL A 90 -5.42 -12.82 -3.20
CA VAL A 90 -6.56 -13.24 -2.39
C VAL A 90 -7.41 -12.00 -2.12
N LEU A 91 -8.55 -11.89 -2.81
CA LEU A 91 -9.51 -10.81 -2.57
C LEU A 91 -10.24 -11.07 -1.27
N ILE A 92 -10.07 -10.17 -0.30
CA ILE A 92 -10.75 -10.22 0.99
C ILE A 92 -12.03 -9.39 0.89
N PRO A 93 -13.21 -9.98 1.05
CA PRO A 93 -14.47 -9.25 0.94
C PRO A 93 -14.58 -8.11 1.95
N ASP A 94 -15.04 -6.94 1.52
CA ASP A 94 -15.16 -5.73 2.35
C ASP A 94 -15.98 -5.95 3.63
N ASN A 95 -17.01 -6.78 3.57
CA ASN A 95 -17.85 -7.10 4.73
C ASN A 95 -17.09 -7.87 5.82
N LEU A 96 -15.92 -8.43 5.53
CA LEU A 96 -15.06 -9.07 6.52
C LEU A 96 -14.25 -8.07 7.34
N SER A 97 -14.13 -6.81 6.94
CA SER A 97 -13.41 -5.78 7.71
C SER A 97 -13.92 -5.64 9.15
N ALA A 98 -15.20 -5.90 9.39
CA ALA A 98 -15.79 -5.96 10.72
C ALA A 98 -15.47 -7.26 11.51
N PHE A 99 -14.83 -8.26 10.87
CA PHE A 99 -14.55 -9.57 11.45
C PHE A 99 -13.07 -9.93 11.35
N PRO A 100 -12.19 -9.25 12.10
CA PRO A 100 -10.74 -9.40 11.95
C PRO A 100 -10.24 -10.83 12.22
N VAL A 101 -10.91 -11.60 13.07
CA VAL A 101 -10.62 -13.04 13.27
C VAL A 101 -10.75 -13.83 11.96
N THR A 102 -11.81 -13.56 11.20
CA THR A 102 -12.07 -14.24 9.93
C THR A 102 -11.03 -13.85 8.88
N ILE A 103 -10.63 -12.57 8.86
CA ILE A 103 -9.55 -12.10 7.98
C ILE A 103 -8.25 -12.84 8.28
N LEU A 104 -7.81 -12.87 9.56
CA LEU A 104 -6.56 -13.53 9.93
C LEU A 104 -6.57 -15.02 9.59
N LYS A 105 -7.69 -15.73 9.83
CA LYS A 105 -7.83 -17.14 9.42
C LYS A 105 -7.75 -17.32 7.90
N LEU A 106 -8.29 -16.39 7.13
CA LEU A 106 -8.18 -16.41 5.68
C LEU A 106 -6.73 -16.20 5.23
N LEU A 107 -6.00 -15.27 5.86
CA LEU A 107 -4.57 -15.06 5.58
C LEU A 107 -3.76 -16.32 5.86
N GLU A 108 -4.01 -16.99 7.00
CA GLU A 108 -3.35 -18.24 7.38
C GLU A 108 -3.69 -19.36 6.39
N GLU A 109 -4.98 -19.59 6.09
CA GLU A 109 -5.45 -20.64 5.16
C GLU A 109 -4.87 -20.48 3.76
N LYS A 110 -4.87 -19.24 3.26
CA LYS A 110 -4.40 -18.92 1.91
C LYS A 110 -2.89 -18.68 1.83
N LYS A 111 -2.17 -18.79 2.94
CA LYS A 111 -0.72 -18.58 3.03
C LYS A 111 -0.30 -17.23 2.46
N VAL A 112 -1.03 -16.19 2.85
CA VAL A 112 -0.74 -14.83 2.40
C VAL A 112 0.65 -14.42 2.85
N SER A 113 1.47 -13.92 1.91
CA SER A 113 2.85 -13.51 2.16
C SER A 113 3.04 -12.00 2.22
N PHE A 114 2.11 -11.24 1.64
CA PHE A 114 2.16 -9.78 1.60
C PHE A 114 0.78 -9.16 1.85
N ILE A 115 0.76 -8.11 2.67
CA ILE A 115 -0.40 -7.25 2.89
C ILE A 115 0.00 -5.78 2.82
N PHE A 116 -0.88 -4.94 2.27
CA PHE A 116 -0.77 -3.49 2.27
C PHE A 116 -2.07 -2.90 2.80
N TRP A 117 -2.11 -2.54 4.08
CA TRP A 117 -3.33 -2.17 4.78
C TRP A 117 -3.23 -0.82 5.46
N VAL A 118 -4.38 -0.22 5.75
CA VAL A 118 -4.45 0.95 6.62
C VAL A 118 -4.30 0.55 8.09
N PRO A 119 -3.64 1.37 8.92
CA PRO A 119 -3.43 1.10 10.34
C PRO A 119 -4.68 0.75 11.14
N THR A 120 -5.83 1.33 10.84
CA THR A 120 -7.09 1.09 11.59
C THR A 120 -7.41 -0.39 11.75
N ILE A 121 -7.29 -1.21 10.70
CA ILE A 121 -7.53 -2.67 10.77
C ILE A 121 -6.50 -3.35 11.69
N MET A 122 -5.25 -2.96 11.57
CA MET A 122 -4.15 -3.51 12.35
C MET A 122 -4.27 -3.16 13.84
N VAL A 123 -4.71 -1.94 14.15
CA VAL A 123 -5.02 -1.48 15.52
C VAL A 123 -6.10 -2.33 16.15
N ASN A 124 -7.18 -2.62 15.43
CA ASN A 124 -8.27 -3.46 15.91
C ASN A 124 -7.78 -4.88 16.26
N ILE A 125 -6.96 -5.47 15.38
CA ILE A 125 -6.36 -6.80 15.60
C ILE A 125 -5.47 -6.80 16.85
N ALA A 126 -4.65 -5.76 17.01
CA ALA A 126 -3.78 -5.61 18.19
C ALA A 126 -4.58 -5.45 19.49
N ASN A 127 -5.60 -4.58 19.50
CA ASN A 127 -6.43 -4.33 20.68
C ASN A 127 -7.24 -5.57 21.11
N MET A 128 -7.55 -6.47 20.19
CA MET A 128 -8.24 -7.74 20.46
C MET A 128 -7.28 -8.90 20.77
N ASP A 129 -5.97 -8.68 20.79
CA ASP A 129 -4.92 -9.70 21.00
C ASP A 129 -5.06 -10.95 20.10
N LEU A 130 -5.43 -10.75 18.84
CA LEU A 130 -5.78 -11.88 17.95
C LEU A 130 -4.56 -12.67 17.48
N LEU A 131 -3.39 -12.05 17.34
CA LEU A 131 -2.15 -12.73 16.94
C LEU A 131 -1.56 -13.61 18.06
N SER A 132 -2.14 -13.60 19.25
CA SER A 132 -1.86 -14.62 20.28
C SER A 132 -2.55 -15.95 20.00
N GLN A 133 -3.58 -15.97 19.14
CA GLN A 133 -4.41 -17.13 18.84
C GLN A 133 -4.24 -17.63 17.39
N ILE A 134 -3.89 -16.74 16.49
CA ILE A 134 -3.76 -17.03 15.04
C ILE A 134 -2.33 -16.66 14.62
N GLN A 135 -1.67 -17.60 13.98
CA GLN A 135 -0.31 -17.40 13.49
C GLN A 135 -0.32 -17.13 11.98
N LEU A 136 0.61 -16.31 11.51
CA LEU A 136 0.77 -16.00 10.10
C LEU A 136 2.20 -16.36 9.65
N PRO A 137 2.53 -17.66 9.59
CA PRO A 137 3.90 -18.09 9.33
C PRO A 137 4.38 -17.80 7.90
N ASP A 138 3.44 -17.65 6.97
CA ASP A 138 3.75 -17.34 5.56
C ASP A 138 3.84 -15.85 5.27
N LEU A 139 3.35 -14.97 6.18
CA LEU A 139 3.42 -13.52 6.01
C LEU A 139 4.89 -13.07 6.14
N LYS A 140 5.41 -12.43 5.11
CA LYS A 140 6.81 -11.98 5.03
C LYS A 140 6.93 -10.46 5.05
N LEU A 141 5.95 -9.78 4.48
CA LEU A 141 5.97 -8.34 4.29
C LEU A 141 4.62 -7.73 4.63
N CYS A 142 4.65 -6.69 5.44
CA CYS A 142 3.47 -5.92 5.85
C CYS A 142 3.73 -4.44 5.63
N TRP A 143 3.06 -3.85 4.65
CA TRP A 143 3.03 -2.42 4.44
C TRP A 143 1.81 -1.80 5.08
N PHE A 144 1.98 -0.59 5.58
CA PHE A 144 0.88 0.22 6.10
C PHE A 144 1.07 1.68 5.72
N ALA A 145 -0.02 2.35 5.35
CA ALA A 145 -0.04 3.74 4.94
C ALA A 145 -1.41 4.39 5.16
N GLY A 146 -1.51 5.68 4.86
CA GLY A 146 -2.75 6.45 4.85
C GLY A 146 -3.17 7.01 6.20
N GLU A 147 -2.70 6.46 7.31
CA GLU A 147 -3.04 6.88 8.67
C GLU A 147 -1.81 6.78 9.58
N VAL A 148 -1.84 7.51 10.70
CA VAL A 148 -0.82 7.33 11.75
C VAL A 148 -1.06 5.99 12.45
N PHE A 149 -0.07 5.10 12.43
CA PHE A 149 -0.12 3.86 13.21
C PHE A 149 0.40 4.13 14.62
N PRO A 150 -0.42 4.02 15.68
CA PRO A 150 0.05 4.19 17.05
C PRO A 150 1.12 3.13 17.37
N THR A 151 2.30 3.58 17.80
CA THR A 151 3.49 2.73 17.95
C THR A 151 3.27 1.57 18.91
N LYS A 152 2.48 1.77 19.96
CA LYS A 152 2.12 0.68 20.90
C LYS A 152 1.43 -0.49 20.19
N GLN A 153 0.46 -0.22 19.30
CA GLN A 153 -0.24 -1.25 18.54
C GLN A 153 0.64 -1.84 17.44
N PHE A 154 1.51 -1.03 16.84
CA PHE A 154 2.53 -1.51 15.92
C PHE A 154 3.50 -2.47 16.62
N ASN A 155 4.02 -2.13 17.81
CA ASN A 155 4.91 -2.98 18.60
C ASN A 155 4.29 -4.34 18.92
N TYR A 156 2.97 -4.39 19.11
CA TYR A 156 2.26 -5.66 19.27
C TYR A 156 2.45 -6.55 18.02
N TRP A 157 2.23 -6.03 16.82
CA TRP A 157 2.42 -6.76 15.55
C TRP A 157 3.87 -7.20 15.39
N HIS A 158 4.79 -6.28 15.59
CA HIS A 158 6.23 -6.52 15.45
C HIS A 158 6.73 -7.60 16.43
N CYS A 159 6.26 -7.58 17.67
CA CYS A 159 6.58 -8.60 18.67
C CYS A 159 5.98 -9.98 18.32
N LYS A 160 4.72 -10.02 17.83
CA LYS A 160 4.04 -11.28 17.51
C LYS A 160 4.53 -11.92 16.22
N LEU A 161 5.03 -11.13 15.29
CA LEU A 161 5.49 -11.55 13.97
C LEU A 161 6.94 -11.07 13.69
N PRO A 162 7.93 -11.52 14.47
CA PRO A 162 9.31 -11.02 14.37
C PRO A 162 10.01 -11.41 13.05
N HIS A 163 9.42 -12.31 12.27
CA HIS A 163 9.91 -12.73 10.96
C HIS A 163 9.37 -11.86 9.81
N VAL A 164 8.41 -10.96 10.08
CA VAL A 164 7.79 -10.10 9.09
C VAL A 164 8.58 -8.79 8.98
N LEU A 165 8.88 -8.38 7.77
CA LEU A 165 9.37 -7.03 7.50
C LEU A 165 8.18 -6.07 7.48
N PHE A 166 8.21 -5.06 8.33
CA PHE A 166 7.20 -4.00 8.35
C PHE A 166 7.74 -2.74 7.68
N ALA A 167 6.91 -2.09 6.88
CA ALA A 167 7.25 -0.81 6.29
C ALA A 167 6.08 0.18 6.40
N ASN A 168 6.40 1.38 6.92
CA ASN A 168 5.51 2.52 6.90
C ASN A 168 5.72 3.27 5.57
N LEU A 169 4.64 3.47 4.83
CA LEU A 169 4.66 4.24 3.60
C LEU A 169 3.81 5.51 3.79
N TYR A 170 4.17 6.57 3.09
CA TYR A 170 3.43 7.82 3.14
C TYR A 170 3.42 8.50 1.77
N GLY A 171 2.25 8.94 1.36
CA GLY A 171 2.05 9.76 0.17
C GLY A 171 0.61 10.24 0.04
N PRO A 172 0.40 11.46 -0.50
CA PRO A 172 -0.91 11.88 -0.95
C PRO A 172 -1.21 11.24 -2.31
N ILE A 173 -2.48 10.99 -2.59
CA ILE A 173 -2.92 10.33 -3.82
C ILE A 173 -2.44 11.04 -5.11
N GLU A 174 -2.23 12.37 -5.04
CA GLU A 174 -1.76 13.20 -6.15
C GLU A 174 -0.36 12.81 -6.64
N ILE A 175 0.43 12.11 -5.82
CA ILE A 175 1.76 11.61 -6.21
C ILE A 175 1.73 10.15 -6.65
N THR A 176 0.57 9.50 -6.63
CA THR A 176 0.35 8.07 -6.91
C THR A 176 0.94 7.17 -5.83
N LEU A 177 0.09 6.61 -4.98
CA LEU A 177 0.48 5.79 -3.83
C LEU A 177 1.32 6.58 -2.81
N ASP A 178 2.58 6.22 -2.66
CA ASP A 178 3.43 6.75 -1.61
C ASP A 178 4.73 7.33 -2.16
N CYS A 179 5.23 8.37 -1.50
CA CYS A 179 6.45 9.06 -1.89
C CYS A 179 7.61 8.83 -0.92
N THR A 180 7.33 8.33 0.28
CA THR A 180 8.36 7.94 1.25
C THR A 180 8.06 6.58 1.84
N TYR A 181 9.09 5.93 2.37
CA TYR A 181 8.99 4.66 3.07
C TYR A 181 9.99 4.56 4.21
N PHE A 182 9.61 3.80 5.24
CA PHE A 182 10.47 3.49 6.38
C PHE A 182 10.36 2.00 6.71
N LYS A 183 11.43 1.23 6.47
CA LYS A 183 11.55 -0.16 6.94
C LYS A 183 11.80 -0.16 8.44
N VAL A 184 10.96 -0.84 9.21
CA VAL A 184 11.12 -0.90 10.66
C VAL A 184 12.02 -2.07 11.02
N GLU A 185 13.32 -1.79 11.13
CA GLU A 185 14.37 -2.79 11.39
C GLU A 185 14.80 -2.83 12.86
N ARG A 186 14.19 -2.01 13.71
CA ARG A 186 14.47 -1.93 15.14
C ARG A 186 13.21 -1.83 15.97
N GLU A 187 13.32 -2.15 17.23
CA GLU A 187 12.26 -1.86 18.19
C GLU A 187 12.09 -0.34 18.38
N LEU A 188 10.84 0.09 18.45
CA LEU A 188 10.45 1.47 18.73
C LEU A 188 9.89 1.56 20.14
N LYS A 189 10.11 2.67 20.83
CA LYS A 189 9.43 2.92 22.12
C LYS A 189 7.97 3.29 21.84
N ASP A 190 7.07 2.94 22.75
CA ASP A 190 5.61 3.17 22.56
C ASP A 190 5.26 4.64 22.28
N GLU A 191 6.05 5.58 22.81
CA GLU A 191 5.88 7.03 22.63
C GLU A 191 6.62 7.59 21.40
N GLU A 192 7.46 6.79 20.76
CA GLU A 192 8.22 7.19 19.58
C GLU A 192 7.33 7.08 18.33
N PRO A 193 7.11 8.17 17.58
CA PRO A 193 6.34 8.07 16.34
C PRO A 193 7.09 7.23 15.31
N ILE A 194 6.35 6.44 14.53
CA ILE A 194 6.95 5.70 13.41
C ILE A 194 7.26 6.72 12.31
N PRO A 195 8.54 6.84 11.87
CA PRO A 195 8.91 7.79 10.83
C PRO A 195 8.19 7.49 9.50
N ILE A 196 8.01 8.53 8.68
CA ILE A 196 7.61 8.35 7.28
C ILE A 196 8.81 7.98 6.38
N GLY A 197 10.02 8.16 6.88
CA GLY A 197 11.25 7.64 6.30
C GLY A 197 11.86 8.47 5.17
N PHE A 198 12.33 7.78 4.14
CA PHE A 198 13.12 8.32 3.05
C PHE A 198 12.32 8.36 1.74
N PRO A 199 12.70 9.23 0.77
CA PRO A 199 12.02 9.28 -0.52
C PRO A 199 12.14 7.96 -1.28
N CYS A 200 11.05 7.58 -1.96
CA CYS A 200 11.07 6.53 -2.96
C CYS A 200 11.91 6.95 -4.18
N ARG A 201 12.26 5.98 -5.04
CA ARG A 201 12.96 6.27 -6.30
C ARG A 201 12.18 7.32 -7.12
N ASN A 202 12.92 8.19 -7.81
CA ASN A 202 12.36 9.28 -8.63
C ASN A 202 11.48 10.29 -7.87
N THR A 203 11.68 10.39 -6.56
CA THR A 203 10.96 11.32 -5.69
C THR A 203 11.94 12.21 -4.94
N ASP A 204 11.70 13.52 -4.94
CA ASP A 204 12.43 14.49 -4.14
C ASP A 204 11.55 15.01 -3.01
N ILE A 205 12.08 14.98 -1.79
CA ILE A 205 11.42 15.55 -0.61
C ILE A 205 12.15 16.81 -0.20
N LEU A 206 11.42 17.92 -0.14
CA LEU A 206 11.93 19.21 0.27
C LEU A 206 11.34 19.58 1.63
N ILE A 207 12.20 19.78 2.61
CA ILE A 207 11.81 20.29 3.93
C ILE A 207 11.97 21.81 3.91
N LEU A 208 10.85 22.53 4.00
CA LEU A 208 10.85 23.99 3.95
C LEU A 208 10.84 24.55 5.37
N ASP A 209 11.62 25.61 5.58
CA ASP A 209 11.48 26.45 6.77
C ASP A 209 10.12 27.18 6.70
N GLY A 210 9.29 27.05 7.73
CA GLY A 210 7.96 27.67 7.79
C GLY A 210 7.97 29.21 7.78
N ILE A 211 9.14 29.86 7.78
CA ILE A 211 9.32 31.32 7.81
C ILE A 211 9.55 31.89 6.41
N SER A 212 10.17 31.15 5.49
CA SER A 212 10.32 31.58 4.11
C SER A 212 10.19 30.38 3.15
N SER A 213 9.36 30.53 2.13
CA SER A 213 9.16 29.49 1.10
C SER A 213 10.39 29.23 0.22
N GLU A 214 11.52 29.89 0.49
CA GLU A 214 12.75 29.81 -0.29
C GLU A 214 13.95 29.19 0.45
N THR A 215 13.81 28.90 1.74
CA THR A 215 14.90 28.31 2.54
C THR A 215 14.59 26.85 2.88
N TYR A 216 15.52 25.97 2.54
CA TYR A 216 15.46 24.56 2.91
C TYR A 216 15.97 24.39 4.35
N ALA A 217 15.34 23.50 5.13
CA ALA A 217 15.88 23.10 6.41
C ALA A 217 17.17 22.26 6.18
N GLU A 218 18.24 22.59 6.87
CA GLU A 218 19.54 21.89 6.70
C GLU A 218 19.55 20.44 7.23
N GLN A 219 18.55 20.07 8.05
CA GLN A 219 18.38 18.68 8.57
C GLN A 219 16.91 18.42 8.86
N GLY A 220 16.37 17.32 8.32
CA GLY A 220 15.09 16.72 8.65
C GLY A 220 15.24 15.45 9.45
#